data_fe0fc2447273c727c42f9cd015af67cd
#
_entry.id   fe0fc2447273c727c42f9cd015af67cd
#
_cell.length_a   1.000
_cell.length_b   1.000
_cell.length_c   1.000
_cell.angle_alpha   90.00
_cell.angle_beta   90.00
_cell.angle_gamma   90.00
#
_symmetry.space_group_name_H-M   'P 1'
#
loop_
_entity.id
_entity.type
_entity.pdbx_description
1 polymer ?
#
loop_
_entity_poly.entity_id
_entity_poly.type
_entity_poly.pdbx_seq_one_letter_code
_entity_poly.pdbx_strand_id
1 'polypeptide(L)'
;MTSGTFRSLDIATIIVNRDERHRKELTQIEELAASISLRGLIHPVLVQRDSLELIAGERRLAACKSLGWTHVPAQFEDEADPSDLRALELEENVRRVDLTWQDNCLAILDYHRLQSTKEADWSQQKTALALNMTPMDVSRKISVAEEIERGNTKVVEAPRYSTAVGLTGRAKERSAEHALELLKTPAPQARPESIIVGDFNEWASTYDGPRFNFIHCDFPFGVGADSFDQGSASLHGGYSDTSYDYERLCNSLRTNLPRLVGDSCHLIFWFSMKRYQWTLDFLSTIFTINPYPLLWVKSDNSGILPDPERGPRQIYETAFFGSRGDRKIVRAKANAVFLPSEKDVHMSIKPRDMLSHFFQMLVDNTTRMLDPTCGSGSSLRAAEALGANYVFGLERNAEFARLANQKLDAQRKQRKIAP
;
A
#
# COMPACT_ATOMS: atom_id res chain seq x y z
N MET A 1 35.54 3.93 18.03
CA MET A 1 35.12 4.67 19.25
C MET A 1 36.07 5.86 19.41
N THR A 2 35.72 6.98 18.80
CA THR A 2 36.41 8.24 19.09
C THR A 2 35.72 8.83 20.32
N SER A 3 36.38 8.68 21.45
CA SER A 3 35.97 9.23 22.74
C SER A 3 36.05 10.75 22.66
N GLY A 4 34.93 11.40 22.30
CA GLY A 4 34.81 12.83 22.56
C GLY A 4 34.97 13.05 24.06
N THR A 5 35.88 13.93 24.45
CA THR A 5 36.21 14.20 25.85
C THR A 5 35.07 15.06 26.44
N PHE A 6 34.02 14.40 26.97
CA PHE A 6 32.97 15.09 27.68
C PHE A 6 33.47 15.55 29.03
N ARG A 7 33.18 16.78 29.39
CA ARG A 7 33.47 17.35 30.71
C ARG A 7 32.18 17.54 31.47
N SER A 8 32.21 17.25 32.74
CA SER A 8 31.13 17.57 33.65
C SER A 8 31.27 19.03 34.09
N LEU A 9 30.37 19.91 33.61
CA LEU A 9 30.36 21.32 33.99
C LEU A 9 29.26 21.60 34.99
N ASP A 10 29.54 22.45 35.96
CA ASP A 10 28.53 22.99 36.88
C ASP A 10 27.53 23.80 36.08
N ILE A 11 26.24 23.44 36.16
CA ILE A 11 25.16 24.10 35.46
C ILE A 11 25.05 25.58 35.80
N ALA A 12 25.46 25.96 37.01
CA ALA A 12 25.44 27.34 37.46
C ALA A 12 26.48 28.22 36.76
N THR A 13 27.55 27.66 36.22
CA THR A 13 28.60 28.38 35.50
C THR A 13 28.32 28.60 34.03
N ILE A 14 27.31 27.91 33.48
CA ILE A 14 26.96 28.03 32.06
C ILE A 14 26.11 29.29 31.82
N ILE A 15 26.63 30.18 31.01
CA ILE A 15 25.99 31.44 30.64
C ILE A 15 25.03 31.18 29.45
N VAL A 16 23.77 31.59 29.60
CA VAL A 16 22.77 31.53 28.54
C VAL A 16 22.40 32.95 28.12
N ASN A 17 22.96 33.38 26.98
CA ASN A 17 22.66 34.69 26.41
C ASN A 17 21.33 34.64 25.63
N ARG A 18 20.23 35.16 26.23
CA ARG A 18 18.89 35.09 25.63
C ARG A 18 18.62 36.23 24.64
N ASP A 19 19.38 37.28 24.63
CA ASP A 19 19.14 38.45 23.79
C ASP A 19 19.51 38.19 22.31
N GLU A 20 20.39 37.26 22.04
CA GLU A 20 20.81 36.87 20.69
C GLU A 20 20.07 35.64 20.15
N ARG A 21 19.16 35.05 20.93
CA ARG A 21 18.44 33.82 20.56
C ARG A 21 17.02 34.09 20.08
N HIS A 22 16.65 33.47 18.96
CA HIS A 22 15.35 33.63 18.32
C HIS A 22 14.16 33.06 19.12
N ARG A 23 14.36 32.29 20.21
CA ARG A 23 13.29 31.71 21.02
C ARG A 23 13.08 32.41 22.33
N LYS A 24 11.87 32.97 22.52
CA LYS A 24 11.43 33.57 23.79
C LYS A 24 10.82 32.58 24.80
N GLU A 25 10.36 31.40 24.36
CA GLU A 25 9.75 30.38 25.22
C GLU A 25 10.29 28.98 24.93
N LEU A 26 10.63 28.26 26.00
CA LEU A 26 11.07 26.86 25.94
C LEU A 26 9.86 25.94 26.16
N THR A 27 9.42 25.25 25.12
CA THR A 27 8.28 24.32 25.19
C THR A 27 8.73 22.86 25.41
N GLN A 28 7.86 22.03 26.01
CA GLN A 28 8.06 20.57 26.19
C GLN A 28 9.32 20.20 27.03
N ILE A 29 9.66 20.97 28.05
CA ILE A 29 10.79 20.68 28.94
C ILE A 29 10.48 19.45 29.79
N GLU A 30 9.25 19.28 30.27
CA GLU A 30 8.84 18.19 31.15
C GLU A 30 8.97 16.81 30.48
N GLU A 31 8.57 16.70 29.19
CA GLU A 31 8.71 15.48 28.42
C GLU A 31 10.19 15.11 28.19
N LEU A 32 11.02 16.11 27.89
CA LEU A 32 12.44 15.93 27.73
C LEU A 32 13.12 15.55 29.05
N ALA A 33 12.72 16.15 30.15
CA ALA A 33 13.19 15.80 31.50
C ALA A 33 12.84 14.36 31.86
N ALA A 34 11.63 13.90 31.59
CA ALA A 34 11.23 12.52 31.79
C ALA A 34 12.09 11.53 30.98
N SER A 35 12.39 11.88 29.72
CA SER A 35 13.27 11.07 28.87
C SER A 35 14.72 11.02 29.41
N ILE A 36 15.25 12.16 29.85
CA ILE A 36 16.60 12.27 30.42
C ILE A 36 16.69 11.50 31.76
N SER A 37 15.67 11.56 32.56
CA SER A 37 15.60 10.81 33.83
C SER A 37 15.70 9.30 33.62
N LEU A 38 15.06 8.77 32.56
CA LEU A 38 15.05 7.33 32.26
C LEU A 38 16.33 6.82 31.59
N ARG A 39 17.00 7.63 30.77
CA ARG A 39 18.03 7.16 29.82
C ARG A 39 19.34 7.94 29.90
N GLY A 40 19.42 8.96 30.76
CA GLY A 40 20.53 9.90 30.79
C GLY A 40 20.47 10.92 29.64
N LEU A 41 21.41 11.86 29.66
CA LEU A 41 21.60 12.84 28.60
C LEU A 41 22.42 12.20 27.46
N ILE A 42 21.78 11.91 26.32
CA ILE A 42 22.41 11.21 25.17
C ILE A 42 23.45 12.12 24.47
N HIS A 43 23.14 13.41 24.34
CA HIS A 43 24.05 14.39 23.72
C HIS A 43 24.40 15.46 24.72
N PRO A 44 25.71 15.79 24.88
CA PRO A 44 26.16 16.86 25.78
C PRO A 44 25.61 18.23 25.33
N VAL A 45 25.64 19.21 26.21
CA VAL A 45 25.46 20.60 25.82
C VAL A 45 26.77 21.11 25.21
N LEU A 46 26.65 22.05 24.24
CA LEU A 46 27.81 22.67 23.60
C LEU A 46 28.06 24.04 24.20
N VAL A 47 29.27 24.31 24.65
CA VAL A 47 29.65 25.56 25.28
C VAL A 47 30.92 26.12 24.66
N GLN A 48 31.05 27.42 24.65
CA GLN A 48 32.31 28.09 24.29
C GLN A 48 33.33 27.94 25.43
N ARG A 49 34.59 27.66 25.11
CA ARG A 49 35.61 27.35 26.13
C ARG A 49 35.89 28.50 27.07
N ASP A 50 36.10 29.69 26.51
CA ASP A 50 36.63 30.83 27.27
C ASP A 50 35.54 31.53 28.07
N SER A 51 34.31 31.64 27.50
CA SER A 51 33.20 32.38 28.13
C SER A 51 32.26 31.47 28.91
N LEU A 52 32.30 30.16 28.72
CA LEU A 52 31.29 29.20 29.17
C LEU A 52 29.90 29.54 28.68
N GLU A 53 29.80 30.26 27.58
CA GLU A 53 28.51 30.58 26.95
C GLU A 53 27.94 29.34 26.25
N LEU A 54 26.67 29.10 26.47
CA LEU A 54 25.97 27.95 25.84
C LEU A 54 25.78 28.22 24.35
N ILE A 55 26.37 27.42 23.49
CA ILE A 55 26.20 27.50 22.03
C ILE A 55 24.93 26.74 21.60
N ALA A 56 24.78 25.49 22.09
CA ALA A 56 23.62 24.67 21.76
C ALA A 56 23.17 23.78 22.94
N GLY A 57 21.89 23.45 23.00
CA GLY A 57 21.33 22.53 23.99
C GLY A 57 20.57 23.21 25.13
N GLU A 58 20.01 24.41 24.95
CA GLU A 58 19.29 25.15 25.99
C GLU A 58 18.14 24.35 26.62
N ARG A 59 17.34 23.65 25.82
CA ARG A 59 16.26 22.78 26.32
C ARG A 59 16.81 21.62 27.18
N ARG A 60 17.95 21.01 26.76
CA ARG A 60 18.62 19.95 27.51
C ARG A 60 19.12 20.47 28.85
N LEU A 61 19.74 21.65 28.83
CA LEU A 61 20.19 22.32 30.04
C LEU A 61 19.00 22.63 30.98
N ALA A 62 17.91 23.16 30.44
CA ALA A 62 16.70 23.45 31.22
C ALA A 62 16.06 22.17 31.79
N ALA A 63 15.99 21.11 31.02
CA ALA A 63 15.50 19.80 31.49
C ALA A 63 16.38 19.19 32.58
N CYS A 64 17.71 19.28 32.47
CA CYS A 64 18.63 18.86 33.53
C CYS A 64 18.45 19.72 34.79
N LYS A 65 18.26 21.02 34.66
CA LYS A 65 17.93 21.92 35.78
C LYS A 65 16.63 21.53 36.48
N SER A 66 15.58 21.23 35.72
CA SER A 66 14.29 20.80 36.29
C SER A 66 14.37 19.44 37.01
N LEU A 67 15.33 18.59 36.64
CA LEU A 67 15.62 17.32 37.31
C LEU A 67 16.51 17.48 38.56
N GLY A 68 16.93 18.72 38.90
CA GLY A 68 17.79 18.98 40.03
C GLY A 68 19.26 18.62 39.82
N TRP A 69 19.70 18.45 38.57
CA TRP A 69 21.11 18.19 38.30
C TRP A 69 21.93 19.44 38.62
N THR A 70 23.06 19.23 39.27
CA THR A 70 24.06 20.28 39.56
C THR A 70 25.11 20.38 38.47
N HIS A 71 25.35 19.27 37.78
CA HIS A 71 26.35 19.18 36.71
C HIS A 71 25.73 18.57 35.45
N VAL A 72 26.24 18.97 34.30
CA VAL A 72 25.77 18.47 33.00
C VAL A 72 26.97 18.07 32.13
N PRO A 73 26.87 16.95 31.39
CA PRO A 73 27.87 16.63 30.37
C PRO A 73 27.90 17.76 29.31
N ALA A 74 29.09 18.36 29.14
CA ALA A 74 29.31 19.44 28.18
C ALA A 74 30.52 19.11 27.30
N GLN A 75 30.48 19.65 26.08
CA GLN A 75 31.58 19.60 25.13
C GLN A 75 31.97 21.04 24.75
N PHE A 76 33.23 21.29 24.57
CA PHE A 76 33.67 22.61 24.09
C PHE A 76 33.66 22.67 22.57
N GLU A 77 33.32 23.82 22.03
CA GLU A 77 33.19 24.06 20.57
C GLU A 77 34.48 23.67 19.81
N ASP A 78 35.64 24.02 20.33
CA ASP A 78 36.93 23.77 19.74
C ASP A 78 37.38 22.29 19.81
N GLU A 79 36.76 21.49 20.67
CA GLU A 79 36.97 20.05 20.80
C GLU A 79 35.87 19.23 20.09
N ALA A 80 34.81 19.89 19.58
CA ALA A 80 33.71 19.22 18.95
C ALA A 80 34.07 18.76 17.53
N ASP A 81 33.76 17.51 17.22
CA ASP A 81 33.86 17.02 15.85
C ASP A 81 32.92 17.85 14.93
N PRO A 82 33.41 18.30 13.76
CA PRO A 82 32.55 19.03 12.82
C PRO A 82 31.22 18.34 12.51
N SER A 83 31.20 17.01 12.57
CA SER A 83 29.98 16.22 12.40
C SER A 83 29.02 16.32 13.60
N ASP A 84 29.52 16.57 14.83
CA ASP A 84 28.70 16.80 16.01
C ASP A 84 28.06 18.20 15.95
N LEU A 85 28.82 19.20 15.52
CA LEU A 85 28.31 20.56 15.27
C LEU A 85 27.22 20.52 14.21
N ARG A 86 27.42 19.79 13.12
CA ARG A 86 26.42 19.61 12.06
C ARG A 86 25.15 18.89 12.55
N ALA A 87 25.30 17.88 13.42
CA ALA A 87 24.15 17.20 14.01
C ALA A 87 23.32 18.13 14.88
N LEU A 88 23.96 18.98 15.66
CA LEU A 88 23.29 19.98 16.49
C LEU A 88 22.55 21.03 15.65
N GLU A 89 23.17 21.50 14.57
CA GLU A 89 22.55 22.41 13.61
C GLU A 89 21.31 21.80 12.99
N LEU A 90 21.38 20.53 12.54
CA LEU A 90 20.25 19.82 11.96
C LEU A 90 19.13 19.58 13.00
N GLU A 91 19.48 19.25 14.24
CA GLU A 91 18.51 19.09 15.33
C GLU A 91 17.77 20.40 15.61
N GLU A 92 18.47 21.55 15.58
CA GLU A 92 17.85 22.86 15.72
C GLU A 92 16.95 23.17 14.52
N ASN A 93 17.43 22.94 13.31
CA ASN A 93 16.67 23.17 12.08
C ASN A 93 15.38 22.38 12.03
N VAL A 94 15.39 21.10 12.40
CA VAL A 94 14.17 20.27 12.44
C VAL A 94 13.07 20.90 13.32
N ARG A 95 13.45 21.67 14.34
CA ARG A 95 12.52 22.31 15.29
C ARG A 95 12.08 23.72 14.90
N ARG A 96 12.54 24.23 13.77
CA ARG A 96 12.14 25.56 13.29
C ARG A 96 10.70 25.55 12.79
N VAL A 97 9.92 26.53 13.22
CA VAL A 97 8.49 26.66 12.88
C VAL A 97 8.31 27.24 11.47
N ASP A 98 9.31 27.93 10.96
CA ASP A 98 9.31 28.61 9.65
C ASP A 98 9.76 27.71 8.48
N LEU A 99 10.16 26.47 8.75
CA LEU A 99 10.51 25.52 7.68
C LEU A 99 9.27 25.04 6.92
N THR A 100 9.44 24.88 5.61
CA THR A 100 8.46 24.16 4.81
C THR A 100 8.41 22.70 5.27
N TRP A 101 7.31 22.01 4.99
CA TRP A 101 7.23 20.58 5.33
C TRP A 101 8.26 19.76 4.55
N GLN A 102 8.63 20.17 3.32
CA GLN A 102 9.69 19.55 2.51
C GLN A 102 11.05 19.68 3.20
N ASP A 103 11.43 20.91 3.58
CA ASP A 103 12.70 21.17 4.25
C ASP A 103 12.80 20.44 5.59
N ASN A 104 11.69 20.36 6.33
CA ASN A 104 11.64 19.60 7.57
C ASN A 104 11.86 18.10 7.35
N CYS A 105 11.30 17.52 6.30
CA CYS A 105 11.52 16.10 5.95
C CYS A 105 12.98 15.86 5.56
N LEU A 106 13.57 16.72 4.73
CA LEU A 106 14.97 16.63 4.31
C LEU A 106 15.94 16.78 5.48
N ALA A 107 15.71 17.74 6.38
CA ALA A 107 16.54 17.92 7.57
C ALA A 107 16.53 16.69 8.49
N ILE A 108 15.41 16.00 8.62
CA ILE A 108 15.32 14.74 9.39
C ILE A 108 16.07 13.61 8.70
N LEU A 109 15.99 13.50 7.38
CA LEU A 109 16.74 12.50 6.61
C LEU A 109 18.25 12.74 6.76
N ASP A 110 18.71 13.99 6.61
CA ASP A 110 20.11 14.37 6.76
C ASP A 110 20.62 14.08 8.17
N TYR A 111 19.83 14.40 9.20
CA TYR A 111 20.18 14.07 10.59
C TYR A 111 20.30 12.56 10.78
N HIS A 112 19.34 11.78 10.28
CA HIS A 112 19.36 10.32 10.38
C HIS A 112 20.61 9.72 9.69
N ARG A 113 20.93 10.17 8.49
CA ARG A 113 22.11 9.71 7.73
C ARG A 113 23.41 10.06 8.43
N LEU A 114 23.52 11.29 8.91
CA LEU A 114 24.70 11.73 9.64
C LEU A 114 24.95 10.88 10.89
N GLN A 115 23.92 10.61 11.66
CA GLN A 115 24.02 9.75 12.84
C GLN A 115 24.33 8.28 12.49
N SER A 116 23.75 7.78 11.40
CA SER A 116 24.01 6.42 10.91
C SER A 116 25.46 6.22 10.42
N THR A 117 26.14 7.27 9.96
CA THR A 117 27.58 7.22 9.64
C THR A 117 28.48 7.20 10.88
N LYS A 118 28.02 7.80 11.99
CA LYS A 118 28.75 7.83 13.26
C LYS A 118 28.60 6.54 14.06
N GLU A 119 27.41 5.97 14.05
CA GLU A 119 27.03 4.81 14.86
C GLU A 119 26.38 3.75 13.97
N ALA A 120 27.06 2.62 13.80
CA ALA A 120 26.64 1.57 12.86
C ALA A 120 25.28 0.93 13.20
N ASP A 121 24.86 0.97 14.46
CA ASP A 121 23.57 0.47 14.93
C ASP A 121 22.51 1.59 15.11
N TRP A 122 22.75 2.77 14.52
CA TRP A 122 21.79 3.87 14.57
C TRP A 122 20.52 3.53 13.82
N SER A 123 19.38 3.64 14.49
CA SER A 123 18.07 3.27 13.95
C SER A 123 17.12 4.49 13.87
N GLN A 124 16.04 4.37 13.10
CA GLN A 124 14.99 5.38 13.10
C GLN A 124 14.35 5.59 14.47
N GLN A 125 14.37 4.57 15.34
CA GLN A 125 13.94 4.70 16.73
C GLN A 125 14.86 5.63 17.53
N LYS A 126 16.19 5.51 17.34
CA LYS A 126 17.17 6.42 17.97
C LYS A 126 17.01 7.85 17.46
N THR A 127 16.76 8.01 16.14
CA THR A 127 16.44 9.33 15.54
C THR A 127 15.19 9.94 16.16
N ALA A 128 14.13 9.15 16.29
CA ALA A 128 12.87 9.59 16.88
C ALA A 128 13.06 10.08 18.33
N LEU A 129 13.84 9.33 19.07
CA LEU A 129 14.18 9.67 20.45
C LEU A 129 14.97 10.99 20.55
N ALA A 130 16.02 11.13 19.74
CA ALA A 130 16.86 12.32 19.72
C ALA A 130 16.08 13.59 19.32
N LEU A 131 15.19 13.46 18.35
CA LEU A 131 14.37 14.56 17.86
C LEU A 131 13.06 14.79 18.65
N ASN A 132 12.77 13.96 19.66
CA ASN A 132 11.53 13.96 20.42
C ASN A 132 10.29 13.82 19.53
N MET A 133 10.31 12.81 18.66
CA MET A 133 9.27 12.48 17.70
C MET A 133 8.82 11.03 17.89
N THR A 134 7.67 10.66 17.31
CA THR A 134 7.30 9.24 17.25
C THR A 134 8.11 8.51 16.17
N PRO A 135 8.46 7.21 16.36
CA PRO A 135 9.13 6.42 15.33
C PRO A 135 8.36 6.39 14.01
N MET A 136 7.03 6.42 14.07
CA MET A 136 6.16 6.45 12.89
C MET A 136 6.31 7.76 12.11
N ASP A 137 6.37 8.90 12.80
CA ASP A 137 6.53 10.21 12.14
C ASP A 137 7.91 10.33 11.49
N VAL A 138 8.97 9.88 12.17
CA VAL A 138 10.32 9.83 11.59
C VAL A 138 10.34 8.95 10.36
N SER A 139 9.79 7.75 10.41
CA SER A 139 9.74 6.83 9.28
C SER A 139 8.99 7.42 8.08
N ARG A 140 7.85 8.07 8.31
CA ARG A 140 7.09 8.75 7.26
C ARG A 140 7.85 9.92 6.65
N LYS A 141 8.48 10.76 7.47
CA LYS A 141 9.24 11.92 6.99
C LYS A 141 10.48 11.53 6.21
N ILE A 142 11.23 10.53 6.66
CA ILE A 142 12.36 9.94 5.92
C ILE A 142 11.86 9.41 4.57
N SER A 143 10.77 8.67 4.56
CA SER A 143 10.21 8.11 3.31
C SER A 143 9.79 9.19 2.32
N VAL A 144 9.21 10.29 2.79
CA VAL A 144 8.84 11.44 1.95
C VAL A 144 10.09 12.15 1.42
N ALA A 145 11.11 12.35 2.27
CA ALA A 145 12.37 12.98 1.89
C ALA A 145 13.11 12.17 0.81
N GLU A 146 13.15 10.85 0.93
CA GLU A 146 13.71 9.96 -0.09
C GLU A 146 13.04 10.10 -1.46
N GLU A 147 11.71 10.26 -1.49
CA GLU A 147 10.97 10.50 -2.74
C GLU A 147 11.22 11.90 -3.31
N ILE A 148 11.42 12.90 -2.45
CA ILE A 148 11.84 14.26 -2.89
C ILE A 148 13.21 14.18 -3.56
N GLU A 149 14.20 13.51 -2.95
CA GLU A 149 15.54 13.34 -3.51
C GLU A 149 15.55 12.54 -4.84
N ARG A 150 14.64 11.57 -4.99
CA ARG A 150 14.44 10.84 -6.25
C ARG A 150 13.81 11.68 -7.35
N GLY A 151 13.43 12.92 -7.06
CA GLY A 151 12.81 13.82 -8.03
C GLY A 151 11.35 13.46 -8.33
N ASN A 152 10.63 12.82 -7.42
CA ASN A 152 9.21 12.53 -7.58
C ASN A 152 8.39 13.82 -7.54
N THR A 153 8.14 14.41 -8.71
CA THR A 153 7.46 15.71 -8.87
C THR A 153 6.12 15.75 -8.16
N LYS A 154 5.35 14.67 -8.17
CA LYS A 154 4.04 14.60 -7.49
C LYS A 154 4.16 14.73 -5.97
N VAL A 155 5.26 14.25 -5.39
CA VAL A 155 5.54 14.40 -3.96
C VAL A 155 6.05 15.79 -3.67
N VAL A 156 6.97 16.31 -4.49
CA VAL A 156 7.55 17.66 -4.34
C VAL A 156 6.48 18.75 -4.42
N GLU A 157 5.55 18.63 -5.37
CA GLU A 157 4.48 19.60 -5.63
C GLU A 157 3.23 19.38 -4.74
N ALA A 158 3.27 18.42 -3.83
CA ALA A 158 2.12 18.15 -2.96
C ALA A 158 1.79 19.38 -2.09
N PRO A 159 0.52 19.81 -2.04
CA PRO A 159 0.12 21.03 -1.34
C PRO A 159 0.25 20.92 0.19
N ARG A 160 0.30 19.69 0.72
CA ARG A 160 0.38 19.40 2.16
C ARG A 160 1.19 18.14 2.43
N TYR A 161 1.82 18.07 3.59
CA TYR A 161 2.56 16.91 4.06
C TYR A 161 1.73 15.61 4.04
N SER A 162 0.47 15.65 4.49
CA SER A 162 -0.42 14.48 4.48
C SER A 162 -0.66 13.93 3.07
N THR A 163 -0.76 14.81 2.07
CA THR A 163 -0.86 14.42 0.65
C THR A 163 0.43 13.76 0.19
N ALA A 164 1.59 14.33 0.53
CA ALA A 164 2.89 13.77 0.21
C ALA A 164 3.08 12.37 0.80
N VAL A 165 2.69 12.14 2.06
CA VAL A 165 2.71 10.80 2.71
C VAL A 165 1.89 9.79 1.92
N GLY A 166 0.67 10.14 1.49
CA GLY A 166 -0.18 9.25 0.69
C GLY A 166 0.40 8.94 -0.70
N LEU A 167 1.08 9.91 -1.32
CA LEU A 167 1.76 9.72 -2.61
C LEU A 167 3.01 8.85 -2.48
N THR A 168 3.77 9.03 -1.41
CA THR A 168 4.96 8.21 -1.09
C THR A 168 4.59 6.75 -0.83
N GLY A 169 3.50 6.49 -0.10
CA GLY A 169 2.99 5.13 0.10
C GLY A 169 2.70 4.44 -1.22
N ARG A 170 1.97 5.12 -2.11
CA ARG A 170 1.65 4.62 -3.46
C ARG A 170 2.89 4.44 -4.36
N ALA A 171 3.91 5.29 -4.22
CA ALA A 171 5.17 5.15 -4.94
C ALA A 171 5.96 3.92 -4.47
N LYS A 172 6.02 3.68 -3.14
CA LYS A 172 6.67 2.48 -2.57
C LYS A 172 5.95 1.18 -2.99
N GLU A 173 4.61 1.17 -3.00
CA GLU A 173 3.83 0.04 -3.49
C GLU A 173 4.14 -0.27 -4.95
N ARG A 174 4.18 0.74 -5.82
CA ARG A 174 4.55 0.59 -7.24
C ARG A 174 5.99 0.13 -7.43
N SER A 175 6.93 0.64 -6.64
CA SER A 175 8.34 0.20 -6.69
C SER A 175 8.50 -1.23 -6.22
N ALA A 176 7.76 -1.66 -5.19
CA ALA A 176 7.73 -3.05 -4.73
C ALA A 176 7.10 -3.98 -5.79
N GLU A 177 6.03 -3.52 -6.46
CA GLU A 177 5.41 -4.22 -7.58
C GLU A 177 6.39 -4.37 -8.75
N HIS A 178 7.11 -3.31 -9.09
CA HIS A 178 8.12 -3.35 -10.14
C HIS A 178 9.33 -4.23 -9.79
N ALA A 179 9.81 -4.19 -8.54
CA ALA A 179 10.87 -5.08 -8.08
C ALA A 179 10.45 -6.55 -8.07
N LEU A 180 9.19 -6.85 -7.69
CA LEU A 180 8.62 -8.19 -7.84
C LEU A 180 8.52 -8.60 -9.32
N GLU A 181 8.27 -7.67 -10.20
CA GLU A 181 8.18 -7.88 -11.65
C GLU A 181 9.55 -8.24 -12.25
N LEU A 182 10.62 -7.60 -11.77
CA LEU A 182 12.01 -7.91 -12.17
C LEU A 182 12.53 -9.25 -11.65
N LEU A 183 12.01 -9.73 -10.51
CA LEU A 183 12.37 -11.05 -9.95
C LEU A 183 11.61 -12.21 -10.62
N LYS A 184 10.69 -11.92 -11.52
CA LYS A 184 9.91 -12.94 -12.23
C LYS A 184 10.73 -13.55 -13.36
N THR A 185 10.88 -14.86 -13.31
CA THR A 185 11.49 -15.78 -14.28
C THR A 185 11.09 -15.47 -15.75
N PRO A 186 11.93 -15.87 -16.74
CA PRO A 186 11.75 -15.52 -18.14
C PRO A 186 10.37 -15.89 -18.68
N ALA A 187 9.87 -15.05 -19.59
CA ALA A 187 8.55 -15.16 -20.19
C ALA A 187 8.28 -16.56 -20.73
N PRO A 188 7.10 -17.13 -20.47
CA PRO A 188 6.74 -18.44 -20.99
C PRO A 188 6.74 -18.45 -22.52
N GLN A 189 7.15 -19.60 -23.08
CA GLN A 189 7.06 -19.90 -24.51
C GLN A 189 5.64 -19.65 -25.03
N ALA A 190 5.49 -19.40 -26.35
CA ALA A 190 4.21 -19.13 -27.01
C ALA A 190 3.09 -20.02 -26.50
N ARG A 191 2.12 -19.43 -25.78
CA ARG A 191 1.00 -20.14 -25.17
C ARG A 191 -0.19 -20.13 -26.12
N PRO A 192 -1.04 -21.17 -26.12
CA PRO A 192 -2.33 -21.15 -26.83
C PRO A 192 -3.18 -19.97 -26.35
N GLU A 193 -4.18 -19.61 -27.14
CA GLU A 193 -5.12 -18.53 -26.80
C GLU A 193 -5.54 -18.62 -25.34
N SER A 194 -5.33 -17.54 -24.58
CA SER A 194 -5.66 -17.50 -23.16
C SER A 194 -7.12 -17.18 -22.91
N ILE A 195 -7.81 -16.62 -23.91
CA ILE A 195 -9.24 -16.33 -23.84
C ILE A 195 -9.89 -16.97 -25.05
N ILE A 196 -10.82 -17.86 -24.79
CA ILE A 196 -11.60 -18.55 -25.83
C ILE A 196 -13.04 -18.05 -25.86
N VAL A 197 -13.66 -18.10 -27.05
CA VAL A 197 -15.10 -17.89 -27.20
C VAL A 197 -15.83 -19.13 -26.76
N GLY A 198 -16.72 -19.02 -25.77
CA GLY A 198 -17.49 -20.16 -25.30
C GLY A 198 -18.40 -19.89 -24.12
N ASP A 199 -19.38 -20.76 -23.92
CA ASP A 199 -20.23 -20.79 -22.73
C ASP A 199 -19.55 -21.65 -21.65
N PHE A 200 -19.42 -21.09 -20.45
CA PHE A 200 -18.78 -21.80 -19.33
C PHE A 200 -19.49 -23.12 -18.99
N ASN A 201 -20.82 -23.17 -19.08
CA ASN A 201 -21.59 -24.37 -18.74
C ASN A 201 -21.25 -25.55 -19.68
N GLU A 202 -21.07 -25.26 -20.96
CA GLU A 202 -20.72 -26.27 -21.96
C GLU A 202 -19.26 -26.67 -21.83
N TRP A 203 -18.37 -25.70 -21.79
CA TRP A 203 -16.94 -25.92 -21.70
C TRP A 203 -16.52 -26.68 -20.43
N ALA A 204 -17.08 -26.31 -19.25
CA ALA A 204 -16.70 -26.93 -17.99
C ALA A 204 -17.01 -28.42 -17.95
N SER A 205 -18.09 -28.84 -18.63
CA SER A 205 -18.50 -30.24 -18.67
C SER A 205 -17.56 -31.16 -19.46
N THR A 206 -16.80 -30.58 -20.39
CA THR A 206 -15.90 -31.33 -21.31
C THR A 206 -14.42 -31.05 -21.02
N TYR A 207 -14.10 -30.13 -20.09
CA TYR A 207 -12.70 -29.78 -19.79
C TYR A 207 -11.91 -30.95 -19.22
N ASP A 208 -10.78 -31.27 -19.85
CA ASP A 208 -9.86 -32.34 -19.47
C ASP A 208 -8.40 -31.87 -19.31
N GLY A 209 -8.20 -30.56 -19.37
CA GLY A 209 -6.88 -29.94 -19.28
C GLY A 209 -6.31 -29.88 -17.86
N PRO A 210 -5.13 -29.26 -17.70
CA PRO A 210 -4.49 -29.10 -16.41
C PRO A 210 -5.32 -28.27 -15.43
N ARG A 211 -5.47 -28.74 -14.20
CA ARG A 211 -6.32 -28.16 -13.17
C ARG A 211 -5.83 -26.77 -12.73
N PHE A 212 -6.78 -25.93 -12.33
CA PHE A 212 -6.55 -24.59 -11.81
C PHE A 212 -6.39 -24.61 -10.29
N ASN A 213 -5.69 -23.60 -9.76
CA ASN A 213 -5.52 -23.40 -8.32
C ASN A 213 -5.92 -21.98 -7.86
N PHE A 214 -6.47 -21.20 -8.77
CA PHE A 214 -7.14 -19.95 -8.50
C PHE A 214 -8.32 -19.75 -9.46
N ILE A 215 -9.51 -19.49 -8.92
CA ILE A 215 -10.70 -19.15 -9.71
C ILE A 215 -11.13 -17.74 -9.35
N HIS A 216 -11.38 -16.93 -10.36
CA HIS A 216 -12.01 -15.62 -10.23
C HIS A 216 -13.36 -15.66 -10.95
N CYS A 217 -14.43 -15.44 -10.22
CA CYS A 217 -15.79 -15.42 -10.77
C CYS A 217 -16.40 -14.02 -10.64
N ASP A 218 -16.79 -13.46 -11.75
CA ASP A 218 -17.60 -12.25 -11.84
C ASP A 218 -18.84 -12.57 -12.70
N PHE A 219 -19.71 -13.41 -12.16
CA PHE A 219 -20.93 -13.83 -12.83
C PHE A 219 -21.94 -12.69 -12.87
N PRO A 220 -22.87 -12.63 -13.86
CA PRO A 220 -24.07 -11.82 -13.75
C PRO A 220 -24.73 -12.06 -12.39
N PHE A 221 -25.06 -11.00 -11.64
CA PHE A 221 -25.46 -11.17 -10.22
C PHE A 221 -26.88 -11.69 -10.03
N GLY A 222 -27.66 -11.78 -11.12
CA GLY A 222 -29.05 -12.25 -11.09
C GLY A 222 -29.99 -11.33 -10.32
N VAL A 223 -29.75 -10.03 -10.40
CA VAL A 223 -30.52 -8.97 -9.70
C VAL A 223 -31.33 -8.10 -10.67
N GLY A 224 -31.36 -8.47 -11.95
CA GLY A 224 -32.09 -7.74 -13.01
C GLY A 224 -31.45 -6.41 -13.38
N ALA A 225 -30.10 -6.34 -13.32
CA ALA A 225 -29.38 -5.11 -13.66
C ALA A 225 -29.60 -4.69 -15.13
N ASP A 226 -29.92 -5.63 -16.00
CA ASP A 226 -30.30 -5.42 -17.39
C ASP A 226 -31.58 -4.58 -17.55
N SER A 227 -32.45 -4.53 -16.54
CA SER A 227 -33.69 -3.76 -16.54
C SER A 227 -33.55 -2.30 -16.09
N PHE A 228 -32.43 -1.92 -15.47
CA PHE A 228 -32.23 -0.57 -14.93
C PHE A 228 -31.63 0.43 -15.93
N ASP A 229 -31.19 -0.02 -17.08
CA ASP A 229 -30.51 0.83 -18.06
C ASP A 229 -31.31 0.99 -19.35
N GLN A 230 -32.18 2.02 -19.39
CA GLN A 230 -32.98 2.32 -20.56
C GLN A 230 -32.20 2.90 -21.76
N GLY A 231 -30.86 3.04 -21.67
CA GLY A 231 -30.10 3.77 -22.68
C GLY A 231 -29.01 3.02 -23.44
N SER A 232 -28.37 2.00 -22.86
CA SER A 232 -27.16 1.43 -23.44
C SER A 232 -27.15 -0.10 -23.58
N ALA A 233 -27.96 -0.84 -22.87
CA ALA A 233 -28.00 -2.31 -22.96
C ALA A 233 -28.55 -2.82 -24.31
N SER A 234 -29.35 -2.02 -25.02
CA SER A 234 -29.92 -2.40 -26.32
C SER A 234 -28.93 -2.37 -27.47
N LEU A 235 -27.77 -1.74 -27.32
CA LEU A 235 -26.75 -1.62 -28.38
C LEU A 235 -25.76 -2.81 -28.43
N HIS A 236 -25.71 -3.68 -27.41
CA HIS A 236 -24.69 -4.73 -27.32
C HIS A 236 -25.25 -6.13 -27.02
N GLY A 237 -26.39 -6.46 -27.57
CA GLY A 237 -27.00 -7.80 -27.69
C GLY A 237 -26.50 -8.91 -26.76
N GLY A 238 -27.32 -9.28 -25.75
CA GLY A 238 -27.22 -10.60 -25.14
C GLY A 238 -26.71 -10.70 -23.70
N TYR A 239 -26.57 -9.59 -22.98
CA TYR A 239 -26.33 -9.66 -21.53
C TYR A 239 -27.63 -9.98 -20.80
N SER A 240 -27.67 -11.11 -20.09
CA SER A 240 -28.80 -11.52 -19.26
C SER A 240 -28.35 -11.58 -17.81
N ASP A 241 -29.01 -10.83 -16.92
CA ASP A 241 -28.75 -10.79 -15.49
C ASP A 241 -29.92 -11.40 -14.70
N THR A 242 -30.36 -12.59 -15.11
CA THR A 242 -31.46 -13.29 -14.44
C THR A 242 -30.96 -14.14 -13.27
N SER A 243 -31.83 -14.36 -12.27
CA SER A 243 -31.58 -15.32 -11.20
C SER A 243 -31.27 -16.72 -11.72
N TYR A 244 -31.91 -17.11 -12.79
CA TYR A 244 -31.71 -18.40 -13.43
C TYR A 244 -30.28 -18.55 -13.99
N ASP A 245 -29.77 -17.55 -14.71
CA ASP A 245 -28.42 -17.58 -15.28
C ASP A 245 -27.34 -17.62 -14.19
N TYR A 246 -27.53 -16.81 -13.14
CA TYR A 246 -26.64 -16.83 -11.98
C TYR A 246 -26.54 -18.21 -11.33
N GLU A 247 -27.69 -18.82 -11.01
CA GLU A 247 -27.78 -20.13 -10.37
C GLU A 247 -27.27 -21.25 -11.29
N ARG A 248 -27.50 -21.14 -12.61
CA ARG A 248 -26.97 -22.07 -13.60
C ARG A 248 -25.46 -22.06 -13.64
N LEU A 249 -24.83 -20.89 -13.66
CA LEU A 249 -23.38 -20.74 -13.63
C LEU A 249 -22.79 -21.25 -12.32
N CYS A 250 -23.40 -20.92 -11.19
CA CYS A 250 -23.01 -21.45 -9.88
C CYS A 250 -23.08 -22.99 -9.84
N ASN A 251 -24.17 -23.58 -10.29
CA ASN A 251 -24.32 -25.03 -10.33
C ASN A 251 -23.33 -25.71 -11.28
N SER A 252 -23.04 -25.07 -12.43
CA SER A 252 -22.01 -25.56 -13.34
C SER A 252 -20.62 -25.55 -12.69
N LEU A 253 -20.28 -24.48 -11.96
CA LEU A 253 -19.04 -24.41 -11.18
C LEU A 253 -18.96 -25.55 -10.16
N ARG A 254 -20.02 -25.75 -9.35
CA ARG A 254 -20.07 -26.80 -8.34
C ARG A 254 -19.92 -28.19 -8.93
N THR A 255 -20.70 -28.50 -9.98
CA THR A 255 -20.72 -29.83 -10.60
C THR A 255 -19.37 -30.18 -11.22
N ASN A 256 -18.72 -29.20 -11.87
CA ASN A 256 -17.48 -29.42 -12.58
C ASN A 256 -16.22 -29.13 -11.74
N LEU A 257 -16.37 -28.68 -10.49
CA LEU A 257 -15.24 -28.32 -9.63
C LEU A 257 -14.16 -29.40 -9.53
N PRO A 258 -14.48 -30.69 -9.34
CA PRO A 258 -13.47 -31.77 -9.28
C PRO A 258 -12.64 -31.90 -10.55
N ARG A 259 -13.19 -31.51 -11.69
CA ARG A 259 -12.53 -31.51 -13.00
C ARG A 259 -11.67 -30.27 -13.20
N LEU A 260 -12.15 -29.10 -12.74
CA LEU A 260 -11.54 -27.80 -12.96
C LEU A 260 -10.37 -27.52 -12.00
N VAL A 261 -10.47 -27.94 -10.74
CA VAL A 261 -9.47 -27.58 -9.71
C VAL A 261 -8.70 -28.79 -9.19
N GLY A 262 -7.48 -28.52 -8.71
CA GLY A 262 -6.68 -29.46 -7.96
C GLY A 262 -7.12 -29.60 -6.51
N ASP A 263 -6.27 -30.26 -5.70
CA ASP A 263 -6.53 -30.49 -4.27
C ASP A 263 -6.58 -29.19 -3.47
N SER A 264 -5.84 -28.18 -3.92
CA SER A 264 -5.75 -26.87 -3.27
C SER A 264 -6.07 -25.76 -4.26
N CYS A 265 -7.01 -24.87 -3.88
CA CYS A 265 -7.47 -23.78 -4.75
C CYS A 265 -7.98 -22.60 -3.92
N HIS A 266 -7.74 -21.37 -4.43
CA HIS A 266 -8.37 -20.16 -3.95
C HIS A 266 -9.51 -19.73 -4.88
N LEU A 267 -10.47 -19.00 -4.30
CA LEU A 267 -11.62 -18.43 -5.00
C LEU A 267 -11.75 -16.95 -4.63
N ILE A 268 -11.97 -16.09 -5.62
CA ILE A 268 -12.59 -14.78 -5.46
C ILE A 268 -13.90 -14.79 -6.26
N PHE A 269 -15.01 -14.55 -5.58
CA PHE A 269 -16.33 -14.64 -6.15
C PHE A 269 -17.13 -13.36 -5.91
N TRP A 270 -17.33 -12.56 -6.94
CA TRP A 270 -18.10 -11.32 -6.87
C TRP A 270 -19.60 -11.60 -6.82
N PHE A 271 -20.31 -10.85 -5.98
CA PHE A 271 -21.74 -11.04 -5.79
C PHE A 271 -22.44 -9.74 -5.34
N SER A 272 -23.74 -9.68 -5.52
CA SER A 272 -24.58 -8.62 -4.97
C SER A 272 -24.94 -8.90 -3.51
N MET A 273 -24.88 -7.90 -2.63
CA MET A 273 -25.33 -8.00 -1.24
C MET A 273 -26.78 -8.48 -1.08
N LYS A 274 -27.62 -8.27 -2.10
CA LYS A 274 -28.99 -8.84 -2.14
C LYS A 274 -28.99 -10.38 -2.09
N ARG A 275 -27.88 -11.02 -2.52
CA ARG A 275 -27.73 -12.48 -2.54
C ARG A 275 -26.69 -12.99 -1.55
N TYR A 276 -26.30 -12.17 -0.55
CA TYR A 276 -25.23 -12.51 0.39
C TYR A 276 -25.40 -13.90 1.00
N GLN A 277 -26.56 -14.13 1.66
CA GLN A 277 -26.79 -15.40 2.37
C GLN A 277 -26.82 -16.59 1.42
N TRP A 278 -27.56 -16.47 0.32
CA TRP A 278 -27.64 -17.53 -0.67
C TRP A 278 -26.27 -17.90 -1.25
N THR A 279 -25.47 -16.88 -1.59
CA THR A 279 -24.13 -17.07 -2.15
C THR A 279 -23.17 -17.69 -1.13
N LEU A 280 -23.22 -17.24 0.13
CA LEU A 280 -22.43 -17.78 1.22
C LEU A 280 -22.76 -19.28 1.43
N ASP A 281 -24.04 -19.61 1.56
CA ASP A 281 -24.49 -20.98 1.80
C ASP A 281 -24.09 -21.88 0.62
N PHE A 282 -24.29 -21.42 -0.61
CA PHE A 282 -23.90 -22.15 -1.81
C PHE A 282 -22.39 -22.41 -1.86
N LEU A 283 -21.57 -21.37 -1.75
CA LEU A 283 -20.11 -21.51 -1.84
C LEU A 283 -19.53 -22.33 -0.68
N SER A 284 -20.13 -22.27 0.50
CA SER A 284 -19.71 -23.05 1.68
C SER A 284 -19.87 -24.56 1.46
N THR A 285 -20.63 -24.98 0.46
CA THR A 285 -20.71 -26.42 0.07
C THR A 285 -19.47 -26.93 -0.66
N ILE A 286 -18.63 -26.02 -1.20
CA ILE A 286 -17.51 -26.38 -2.09
C ILE A 286 -16.18 -25.74 -1.70
N PHE A 287 -16.20 -24.65 -0.91
CA PHE A 287 -15.03 -23.94 -0.38
C PHE A 287 -15.21 -23.62 1.09
N THR A 288 -14.12 -23.43 1.82
CA THR A 288 -14.13 -22.72 3.11
C THR A 288 -14.18 -21.23 2.81
N ILE A 289 -15.28 -20.57 3.15
CA ILE A 289 -15.52 -19.16 2.83
C ILE A 289 -15.22 -18.27 4.04
N ASN A 290 -14.47 -17.19 3.82
CA ASN A 290 -14.38 -16.12 4.79
C ASN A 290 -15.70 -15.30 4.75
N PRO A 291 -16.47 -15.24 5.85
CA PRO A 291 -17.75 -14.56 5.88
C PRO A 291 -17.62 -13.01 5.76
N TYR A 292 -16.43 -12.46 6.00
CA TYR A 292 -16.16 -11.04 5.80
C TYR A 292 -15.76 -10.79 4.35
N PRO A 293 -16.60 -10.12 3.55
CA PRO A 293 -16.32 -9.96 2.12
C PRO A 293 -15.12 -9.05 1.86
N LEU A 294 -14.53 -9.23 0.71
CA LEU A 294 -13.66 -8.25 0.09
C LEU A 294 -14.52 -7.10 -0.41
N LEU A 295 -14.06 -5.85 -0.22
CA LEU A 295 -14.80 -4.64 -0.57
C LEU A 295 -14.01 -3.79 -1.57
N TRP A 296 -14.59 -3.52 -2.72
CA TRP A 296 -14.14 -2.43 -3.57
C TRP A 296 -15.06 -1.23 -3.39
N VAL A 297 -14.55 -0.17 -2.76
CA VAL A 297 -15.26 1.09 -2.57
C VAL A 297 -14.85 2.04 -3.69
N LYS A 298 -15.84 2.52 -4.45
CA LYS A 298 -15.65 3.41 -5.60
C LYS A 298 -15.37 4.83 -5.12
N SER A 299 -14.10 5.24 -5.17
CA SER A 299 -13.65 6.55 -4.65
C SER A 299 -14.14 7.75 -5.46
N ASP A 300 -14.66 7.53 -6.66
CA ASP A 300 -15.31 8.51 -7.54
C ASP A 300 -16.81 8.67 -7.26
N ASN A 301 -17.32 8.04 -6.19
CA ASN A 301 -18.73 8.00 -5.82
C ASN A 301 -19.67 7.46 -6.93
N SER A 302 -19.11 6.80 -7.95
CA SER A 302 -19.90 6.11 -8.94
C SER A 302 -20.60 4.90 -8.32
N GLY A 303 -21.84 4.64 -8.73
CA GLY A 303 -22.58 3.52 -8.17
C GLY A 303 -24.09 3.61 -8.43
N ILE A 304 -24.81 2.61 -7.97
CA ILE A 304 -26.25 2.50 -8.17
C ILE A 304 -26.97 3.32 -7.10
N LEU A 305 -27.92 4.14 -7.54
CA LEU A 305 -28.86 4.87 -6.69
C LEU A 305 -30.26 4.32 -6.93
N PRO A 306 -30.66 3.25 -6.22
CA PRO A 306 -31.90 2.54 -6.52
C PRO A 306 -33.15 3.36 -6.20
N ASP A 307 -33.08 4.19 -5.18
CA ASP A 307 -34.16 5.08 -4.75
C ASP A 307 -33.56 6.41 -4.28
N PRO A 308 -33.58 7.46 -5.12
CA PRO A 308 -32.95 8.74 -4.78
C PRO A 308 -33.63 9.46 -3.60
N GLU A 309 -34.88 9.12 -3.28
CA GLU A 309 -35.63 9.77 -2.19
C GLU A 309 -35.54 9.03 -0.85
N ARG A 310 -35.28 7.70 -0.88
CA ARG A 310 -35.42 6.85 0.31
C ARG A 310 -34.18 6.03 0.65
N GLY A 311 -33.17 6.00 -0.22
CA GLY A 311 -32.00 5.16 -0.02
C GLY A 311 -30.68 5.81 -0.41
N PRO A 312 -29.56 5.38 0.19
CA PRO A 312 -28.25 5.88 -0.17
C PRO A 312 -27.77 5.32 -1.51
N ARG A 313 -26.85 6.03 -2.15
CA ARG A 313 -26.09 5.51 -3.29
C ARG A 313 -25.18 4.36 -2.84
N GLN A 314 -25.25 3.25 -3.54
CA GLN A 314 -24.40 2.08 -3.29
C GLN A 314 -23.10 2.25 -4.08
N ILE A 315 -22.01 2.59 -3.39
CA ILE A 315 -20.70 2.91 -4.00
C ILE A 315 -19.66 1.81 -3.82
N TYR A 316 -20.06 0.61 -3.47
CA TYR A 316 -19.15 -0.51 -3.28
C TYR A 316 -19.64 -1.78 -3.96
N GLU A 317 -18.68 -2.66 -4.26
CA GLU A 317 -18.93 -4.02 -4.71
C GLU A 317 -18.26 -5.01 -3.78
N THR A 318 -18.81 -6.22 -3.70
CA THR A 318 -18.40 -7.24 -2.74
C THR A 318 -17.97 -8.54 -3.42
N ALA A 319 -16.94 -9.19 -2.87
CA ALA A 319 -16.57 -10.53 -3.26
C ALA A 319 -16.29 -11.42 -2.04
N PHE A 320 -16.64 -12.68 -2.11
CA PHE A 320 -16.16 -13.66 -1.14
C PHE A 320 -14.77 -14.15 -1.49
N PHE A 321 -13.96 -14.32 -0.45
CA PHE A 321 -12.72 -15.07 -0.51
C PHE A 321 -12.96 -16.49 -0.01
N GLY A 322 -12.65 -17.48 -0.84
CA GLY A 322 -12.75 -18.88 -0.52
C GLY A 322 -11.42 -19.61 -0.65
N SER A 323 -11.23 -20.64 0.16
CA SER A 323 -10.09 -21.54 0.10
C SER A 323 -10.54 -23.01 0.10
N ARG A 324 -9.78 -23.85 -0.59
CA ARG A 324 -9.93 -25.30 -0.59
C ARG A 324 -8.55 -25.93 -0.50
N GLY A 325 -8.38 -26.96 0.32
CA GLY A 325 -7.09 -27.57 0.60
C GLY A 325 -6.17 -26.68 1.42
N ASP A 326 -4.87 -26.83 1.24
CA ASP A 326 -3.83 -26.23 2.08
C ASP A 326 -3.09 -25.04 1.45
N ARG A 327 -3.52 -24.58 0.25
CA ARG A 327 -2.88 -23.44 -0.42
C ARG A 327 -2.91 -22.20 0.47
N LYS A 328 -1.73 -21.69 0.79
CA LYS A 328 -1.54 -20.49 1.61
C LYS A 328 -1.67 -19.24 0.77
N ILE A 329 -2.06 -18.13 1.40
CA ILE A 329 -1.95 -16.82 0.76
C ILE A 329 -0.47 -16.42 0.62
N VAL A 330 -0.15 -15.76 -0.49
CA VAL A 330 1.22 -15.29 -0.80
C VAL A 330 1.59 -14.07 0.03
N ARG A 331 0.61 -13.16 0.21
CA ARG A 331 0.79 -11.91 0.96
C ARG A 331 -0.53 -11.48 1.59
N ALA A 332 -0.50 -11.11 2.88
CA ALA A 332 -1.67 -10.51 3.52
C ALA A 332 -1.94 -9.11 2.97
N LYS A 333 -3.20 -8.84 2.63
CA LYS A 333 -3.70 -7.53 2.18
C LYS A 333 -4.96 -7.15 2.95
N ALA A 334 -5.30 -5.87 2.94
CA ALA A 334 -6.58 -5.41 3.45
C ALA A 334 -7.73 -6.00 2.63
N ASN A 335 -8.82 -6.34 3.28
CA ASN A 335 -10.03 -6.82 2.62
C ASN A 335 -10.88 -5.69 1.98
N ALA A 336 -10.41 -4.45 2.04
CA ALA A 336 -11.06 -3.31 1.40
C ALA A 336 -10.05 -2.47 0.62
N VAL A 337 -10.49 -1.95 -0.53
CA VAL A 337 -9.71 -1.05 -1.37
C VAL A 337 -10.59 0.11 -1.87
N PHE A 338 -10.02 1.31 -1.89
CA PHE A 338 -10.67 2.55 -2.33
C PHE A 338 -10.04 2.99 -3.66
N LEU A 339 -10.71 2.69 -4.77
CA LEU A 339 -10.24 3.03 -6.12
C LEU A 339 -11.42 3.49 -6.98
N PRO A 340 -11.20 4.42 -7.94
CA PRO A 340 -12.24 4.84 -8.84
C PRO A 340 -12.68 3.72 -9.78
N SER A 341 -13.87 3.84 -10.36
CA SER A 341 -14.31 3.01 -11.46
C SER A 341 -13.52 3.35 -12.74
N GLU A 342 -13.26 2.35 -13.56
CA GLU A 342 -12.76 2.58 -14.92
C GLU A 342 -13.94 2.79 -15.88
N LYS A 343 -13.86 3.86 -16.65
CA LYS A 343 -14.79 4.11 -17.75
C LYS A 343 -14.13 3.63 -19.04
N ASP A 344 -14.50 2.46 -19.51
CA ASP A 344 -14.12 1.92 -20.82
C ASP A 344 -15.43 1.57 -21.58
N VAL A 345 -15.31 1.03 -22.76
CA VAL A 345 -16.42 0.63 -23.65
C VAL A 345 -17.42 -0.34 -22.98
N HIS A 346 -17.02 -0.99 -21.92
CA HIS A 346 -17.86 -1.87 -21.08
C HIS A 346 -18.26 -1.21 -19.77
N MET A 347 -19.55 -1.20 -19.46
CA MET A 347 -20.11 -0.57 -18.27
C MET A 347 -19.81 -1.29 -16.95
N SER A 348 -19.31 -2.51 -16.97
CA SER A 348 -19.12 -3.36 -15.78
C SER A 348 -17.69 -3.89 -15.61
N ILE A 349 -16.68 -3.11 -16.02
CA ILE A 349 -15.29 -3.55 -15.92
C ILE A 349 -14.79 -3.43 -14.47
N LYS A 350 -14.23 -4.52 -13.97
CA LYS A 350 -13.43 -4.49 -12.73
C LYS A 350 -12.07 -3.84 -13.01
N PRO A 351 -11.73 -2.71 -12.36
CA PRO A 351 -10.45 -2.03 -12.56
C PRO A 351 -9.26 -2.94 -12.29
N ARG A 352 -8.26 -2.89 -13.17
CA ARG A 352 -7.08 -3.75 -13.05
C ARG A 352 -6.33 -3.54 -11.72
N ASP A 353 -6.22 -2.30 -11.25
CA ASP A 353 -5.52 -1.97 -10.00
C ASP A 353 -6.26 -2.53 -8.78
N MET A 354 -7.58 -2.52 -8.80
CA MET A 354 -8.42 -3.12 -7.76
C MET A 354 -8.25 -4.65 -7.73
N LEU A 355 -8.32 -5.30 -8.91
CA LEU A 355 -8.06 -6.73 -9.03
C LEU A 355 -6.65 -7.09 -8.58
N SER A 356 -5.64 -6.29 -8.96
CA SER A 356 -4.25 -6.48 -8.54
C SER A 356 -4.10 -6.39 -7.03
N HIS A 357 -4.81 -5.49 -6.34
CA HIS A 357 -4.79 -5.41 -4.88
C HIS A 357 -5.16 -6.75 -4.23
N PHE A 358 -6.29 -7.34 -4.64
CA PHE A 358 -6.75 -8.61 -4.07
C PHE A 358 -5.93 -9.80 -4.58
N PHE A 359 -5.53 -9.81 -5.85
CA PHE A 359 -4.77 -10.90 -6.44
C PHE A 359 -3.36 -11.04 -5.89
N GLN A 360 -2.75 -9.96 -5.37
CA GLN A 360 -1.48 -10.03 -4.64
C GLN A 360 -1.53 -10.98 -3.43
N MET A 361 -2.71 -11.27 -2.89
CA MET A 361 -2.85 -12.29 -1.84
C MET A 361 -2.63 -13.71 -2.36
N LEU A 362 -2.88 -13.97 -3.65
CA LEU A 362 -3.13 -15.32 -4.18
C LEU A 362 -2.18 -15.72 -5.29
N VAL A 363 -1.65 -14.73 -6.03
CA VAL A 363 -0.92 -14.97 -7.27
C VAL A 363 0.58 -15.05 -7.03
N ASP A 364 1.16 -16.15 -7.49
CA ASP A 364 2.59 -16.42 -7.58
C ASP A 364 2.92 -17.15 -8.91
N ASN A 365 4.17 -17.57 -9.08
CA ASN A 365 4.63 -18.28 -10.28
C ASN A 365 4.10 -19.72 -10.41
N THR A 366 3.36 -20.22 -9.44
CA THR A 366 2.65 -21.52 -9.50
C THR A 366 1.18 -21.35 -9.86
N THR A 367 0.69 -20.11 -9.90
CA THR A 367 -0.73 -19.82 -10.08
C THR A 367 -1.20 -20.17 -11.49
N ARG A 368 -2.27 -20.97 -11.55
CA ARG A 368 -3.03 -21.31 -12.73
C ARG A 368 -4.47 -20.80 -12.52
N MET A 369 -4.79 -19.69 -13.16
CA MET A 369 -6.05 -18.99 -12.96
C MET A 369 -7.07 -19.33 -14.02
N LEU A 370 -8.31 -19.53 -13.59
CA LEU A 370 -9.51 -19.60 -14.44
C LEU A 370 -10.41 -18.41 -14.15
N ASP A 371 -10.89 -17.76 -15.21
CA ASP A 371 -12.00 -16.81 -15.17
C ASP A 371 -13.12 -17.29 -16.10
N PRO A 372 -14.22 -17.83 -15.57
CA PRO A 372 -15.31 -18.40 -16.37
C PRO A 372 -16.08 -17.40 -17.24
N THR A 373 -15.98 -16.11 -16.92
CA THR A 373 -16.72 -15.01 -17.58
C THR A 373 -15.85 -13.76 -17.65
N CYS A 374 -14.70 -13.87 -18.32
CA CYS A 374 -13.62 -12.91 -18.22
C CYS A 374 -13.86 -11.54 -18.87
N GLY A 375 -14.92 -11.38 -19.67
CA GLY A 375 -15.27 -10.14 -20.33
C GLY A 375 -14.08 -9.51 -21.05
N SER A 376 -13.70 -8.30 -20.62
CA SER A 376 -12.56 -7.55 -21.17
C SER A 376 -11.17 -8.14 -20.86
N GLY A 377 -11.07 -9.24 -20.09
CA GLY A 377 -9.84 -9.89 -19.68
C GLY A 377 -9.01 -9.12 -18.63
N SER A 378 -9.62 -8.18 -17.91
CA SER A 378 -8.92 -7.39 -16.87
C SER A 378 -8.33 -8.27 -15.77
N SER A 379 -9.07 -9.29 -15.33
CA SER A 379 -8.64 -10.27 -14.33
C SER A 379 -7.42 -11.07 -14.79
N LEU A 380 -7.44 -11.56 -16.02
CA LEU A 380 -6.34 -12.32 -16.60
C LEU A 380 -5.08 -11.47 -16.73
N ARG A 381 -5.25 -10.21 -17.18
CA ARG A 381 -4.14 -9.25 -17.28
C ARG A 381 -3.56 -8.90 -15.91
N ALA A 382 -4.41 -8.75 -14.89
CA ALA A 382 -3.97 -8.50 -13.52
C ALA A 382 -3.17 -9.69 -12.96
N ALA A 383 -3.68 -10.91 -13.10
CA ALA A 383 -3.01 -12.13 -12.63
C ALA A 383 -1.68 -12.39 -13.36
N GLU A 384 -1.66 -12.23 -14.70
CA GLU A 384 -0.42 -12.38 -15.47
C GLU A 384 0.61 -11.30 -15.13
N ALA A 385 0.15 -10.06 -14.86
CA ALA A 385 1.00 -8.97 -14.38
C ALA A 385 1.66 -9.29 -13.04
N LEU A 386 0.99 -9.98 -12.16
CA LEU A 386 1.50 -10.44 -10.87
C LEU A 386 2.33 -11.73 -10.95
N GLY A 387 2.49 -12.33 -12.14
CA GLY A 387 3.37 -13.49 -12.36
C GLY A 387 2.67 -14.83 -12.33
N ALA A 388 1.36 -14.87 -12.53
CA ALA A 388 0.66 -16.15 -12.72
C ALA A 388 1.33 -16.98 -13.83
N ASN A 389 1.53 -18.26 -13.56
CA ASN A 389 2.10 -19.21 -14.51
C ASN A 389 1.20 -19.41 -15.72
N TYR A 390 -0.10 -19.46 -15.50
CA TYR A 390 -1.09 -19.67 -16.54
C TYR A 390 -2.38 -18.94 -16.22
N VAL A 391 -2.95 -18.26 -17.21
CA VAL A 391 -4.26 -17.62 -17.11
C VAL A 391 -5.14 -18.09 -18.25
N PHE A 392 -6.40 -18.40 -17.94
CA PHE A 392 -7.37 -18.88 -18.90
C PHE A 392 -8.75 -18.28 -18.62
N GLY A 393 -9.42 -17.81 -19.66
CA GLY A 393 -10.73 -17.19 -19.55
C GLY A 393 -11.67 -17.61 -20.65
N LEU A 394 -12.97 -17.54 -20.34
CA LEU A 394 -14.04 -17.71 -21.30
C LEU A 394 -14.83 -16.42 -21.45
N GLU A 395 -15.20 -16.14 -22.68
CA GLU A 395 -16.08 -15.02 -23.03
C GLU A 395 -17.06 -15.49 -24.11
N ARG A 396 -18.37 -15.21 -23.91
CA ARG A 396 -19.40 -15.65 -24.85
C ARG A 396 -19.42 -14.81 -26.13
N ASN A 397 -19.09 -13.54 -26.01
CA ASN A 397 -19.07 -12.61 -27.13
C ASN A 397 -17.71 -12.68 -27.84
N ALA A 398 -17.72 -13.08 -29.11
CA ALA A 398 -16.52 -13.27 -29.92
C ALA A 398 -15.72 -11.97 -30.10
N GLU A 399 -16.38 -10.82 -30.19
CA GLU A 399 -15.68 -9.52 -30.36
C GLU A 399 -14.98 -9.14 -29.05
N PHE A 400 -15.63 -9.33 -27.91
CA PHE A 400 -15.03 -9.08 -26.60
C PHE A 400 -13.85 -10.01 -26.34
N ALA A 401 -13.97 -11.30 -26.64
CA ALA A 401 -12.87 -12.26 -26.54
C ALA A 401 -11.67 -11.83 -27.40
N ARG A 402 -11.93 -11.39 -28.65
CA ARG A 402 -10.89 -10.91 -29.57
C ARG A 402 -10.18 -9.68 -28.99
N LEU A 403 -10.93 -8.67 -28.53
CA LEU A 403 -10.37 -7.45 -27.93
C LEU A 403 -9.59 -7.75 -26.65
N ALA A 404 -10.08 -8.65 -25.82
CA ALA A 404 -9.41 -9.06 -24.58
C ALA A 404 -8.07 -9.77 -24.88
N ASN A 405 -8.03 -10.68 -25.87
CA ASN A 405 -6.80 -11.31 -26.34
C ASN A 405 -5.82 -10.26 -26.86
N GLN A 406 -6.27 -9.30 -27.66
CA GLN A 406 -5.40 -8.23 -28.16
C GLN A 406 -4.77 -7.40 -27.03
N LYS A 407 -5.56 -7.03 -26.00
CA LYS A 407 -5.07 -6.29 -24.83
C LYS A 407 -4.05 -7.12 -24.02
N LEU A 408 -4.29 -8.42 -23.88
CA LEU A 408 -3.38 -9.35 -23.18
C LEU A 408 -2.06 -9.52 -23.96
N ASP A 409 -2.11 -9.68 -25.28
CA ASP A 409 -0.95 -9.80 -26.13
C ASP A 409 -0.12 -8.50 -26.19
N ALA A 410 -0.77 -7.35 -26.20
CA ALA A 410 -0.10 -6.06 -26.10
C ALA A 410 0.70 -5.94 -24.78
N GLN A 411 0.08 -6.33 -23.65
CA GLN A 411 0.78 -6.39 -22.37
C GLN A 411 1.99 -7.32 -22.39
N ARG A 412 1.87 -8.49 -23.01
CA ARG A 412 2.96 -9.47 -23.15
C ARG A 412 4.11 -8.93 -24.01
N LYS A 413 3.80 -8.21 -25.10
CA LYS A 413 4.81 -7.58 -25.95
C LYS A 413 5.56 -6.47 -25.22
N GLN A 414 4.87 -5.61 -24.47
CA GLN A 414 5.49 -4.56 -23.67
C GLN A 414 6.47 -5.13 -22.62
N ARG A 415 6.13 -6.27 -21.99
CA ARG A 415 7.03 -6.96 -21.05
C ARG A 415 8.30 -7.52 -21.68
N LYS A 416 8.27 -7.92 -22.96
CA LYS A 416 9.45 -8.43 -23.67
C LYS A 416 10.40 -7.32 -24.09
N ILE A 417 9.94 -6.07 -24.14
CA ILE A 417 10.72 -4.90 -24.61
C ILE A 417 11.32 -4.12 -23.43
N ALA A 418 10.77 -4.27 -22.23
CA ALA A 418 11.35 -3.70 -21.02
C ALA A 418 12.63 -4.46 -20.65
N PRO A 419 13.79 -3.77 -20.55
CA PRO A 419 15.09 -4.38 -20.30
C PRO A 419 15.20 -5.01 -18.90
#